data_5fd7254c6d11f1b2919e906fdd793bd6
#
_entry.id   5fd7254c6d11f1b2919e906fdd793bd6
#
_cell.length_a   1.000
_cell.length_b   1.000
_cell.length_c   1.000
_cell.angle_alpha   90.00
_cell.angle_beta   90.00
_cell.angle_gamma   90.00
#
_symmetry.space_group_name_H-M   'P 1'
#
loop_
_entity.id
_entity.type
_entity.pdbx_description
1 polymer ?
#
loop_
_entity_poly.entity_id
_entity_poly.type
_entity_poly.pdbx_seq_one_letter_code
_entity_poly.pdbx_strand_id
1 'polypeptide(L)'
;MVNSSHEAMHRIFQEDPGIFTRTFRTLGIPFTDPVSVSLLPTDLTETRPLERRVDTLLRVDTADGDGYLLAVEAQGRKDPAKHSSWTYYLAHLNAKYGVGPVLLVVCQDEATARWAARPIRIGPPQWPSLTVRPLVLGPHNVPAVTDPSTAARDVPLAAFSAITHGKDPNAPAILKALAAALKTVDEETALIFGELTELGLGKTPAAQIWRDLMAIDLSFFRSETSQRLRAEGRAEGKAEGLAEAVVRVLEQRGVSVSQDVSDRVHGCTDTDVLDEWLARALSATEAEDLFTDV
;
A
#
# COMPACT_ATOMS: atom_id res chain seq x y z
N MET A 1 -24.97 30.35 -17.21
CA MET A 1 -25.30 31.61 -16.52
C MET A 1 -25.67 31.23 -15.09
N VAL A 2 -24.91 31.73 -14.12
CA VAL A 2 -25.28 31.56 -12.69
C VAL A 2 -26.53 32.40 -12.48
N ASN A 3 -27.57 31.76 -11.93
CA ASN A 3 -28.86 32.44 -11.68
C ASN A 3 -28.65 33.45 -10.54
N SER A 4 -29.19 34.68 -10.67
CA SER A 4 -29.08 35.74 -9.67
C SER A 4 -29.55 35.34 -8.28
N SER A 5 -30.53 34.44 -8.18
CA SER A 5 -30.98 33.86 -6.89
C SER A 5 -29.94 32.94 -6.26
N HIS A 6 -29.23 32.14 -7.05
CA HIS A 6 -28.14 31.29 -6.58
C HIS A 6 -26.99 32.12 -6.00
N GLU A 7 -26.61 33.18 -6.70
CA GLU A 7 -25.55 34.09 -6.24
C GLU A 7 -25.95 34.77 -4.91
N ALA A 8 -27.16 35.26 -4.81
CA ALA A 8 -27.65 35.90 -3.60
C ALA A 8 -27.64 34.95 -2.39
N MET A 9 -27.99 33.67 -2.57
CA MET A 9 -28.03 32.68 -1.49
C MET A 9 -26.66 32.40 -0.86
N HIS A 10 -25.56 32.42 -1.60
CA HIS A 10 -24.25 32.21 -0.99
C HIS A 10 -23.59 33.53 -0.55
N ARG A 11 -23.85 34.66 -1.24
CA ARG A 11 -23.29 35.97 -0.87
C ARG A 11 -23.78 36.49 0.47
N ILE A 12 -25.00 36.16 0.86
CA ILE A 12 -25.55 36.58 2.16
C ILE A 12 -24.67 36.10 3.34
N PHE A 13 -24.02 34.92 3.20
CA PHE A 13 -23.08 34.39 4.21
C PHE A 13 -21.72 35.10 4.19
N GLN A 14 -21.39 35.85 3.13
CA GLN A 14 -20.21 36.70 3.07
C GLN A 14 -20.47 38.04 3.75
N GLU A 15 -21.69 38.59 3.58
CA GLU A 15 -22.10 39.89 4.15
C GLU A 15 -22.39 39.75 5.66
N ASP A 16 -23.07 38.67 6.07
CA ASP A 16 -23.37 38.37 7.46
C ASP A 16 -23.11 36.90 7.82
N PRO A 17 -21.85 36.56 8.15
CA PRO A 17 -21.51 35.21 8.55
C PRO A 17 -22.24 34.72 9.82
N GLY A 18 -22.73 35.64 10.65
CA GLY A 18 -23.50 35.31 11.86
C GLY A 18 -24.87 34.71 11.57
N ILE A 19 -25.39 34.84 10.34
CA ILE A 19 -26.67 34.21 9.96
C ILE A 19 -26.61 32.69 10.09
N PHE A 20 -25.45 32.10 9.88
CA PHE A 20 -25.23 30.66 10.05
C PHE A 20 -25.58 30.20 11.48
N THR A 21 -24.95 30.78 12.48
CA THR A 21 -25.16 30.36 13.89
C THR A 21 -26.59 30.64 14.36
N ARG A 22 -27.17 31.77 13.95
CA ARG A 22 -28.57 32.10 14.28
C ARG A 22 -29.58 31.12 13.70
N THR A 23 -29.37 30.73 12.43
CA THR A 23 -30.23 29.77 11.75
C THR A 23 -30.11 28.37 12.34
N PHE A 24 -28.90 27.89 12.58
CA PHE A 24 -28.71 26.53 13.14
C PHE A 24 -29.12 26.41 14.61
N ARG A 25 -29.10 27.50 15.35
CA ARG A 25 -29.66 27.54 16.72
C ARG A 25 -31.16 27.24 16.71
N THR A 26 -31.93 27.74 15.75
CA THR A 26 -33.35 27.41 15.60
C THR A 26 -33.61 25.96 15.22
N LEU A 27 -32.60 25.30 14.58
CA LEU A 27 -32.66 23.88 14.26
C LEU A 27 -32.18 22.97 15.42
N GLY A 28 -31.86 23.55 16.58
CA GLY A 28 -31.35 22.80 17.74
C GLY A 28 -29.89 22.34 17.60
N ILE A 29 -29.14 22.88 16.64
CA ILE A 29 -27.71 22.57 16.43
C ILE A 29 -26.87 23.68 17.07
N PRO A 30 -26.14 23.39 18.16
CA PRO A 30 -25.48 24.41 18.97
C PRO A 30 -24.12 24.79 18.41
N PHE A 31 -24.11 25.67 17.40
CA PHE A 31 -22.87 26.33 17.01
C PHE A 31 -22.59 27.55 17.88
N THR A 32 -21.37 27.70 18.34
CA THR A 32 -20.92 28.88 19.08
C THR A 32 -20.83 30.09 18.14
N ASP A 33 -21.18 31.28 18.64
CA ASP A 33 -21.07 32.51 17.86
C ASP A 33 -19.59 32.75 17.47
N PRO A 34 -19.30 33.13 16.21
CA PRO A 34 -17.94 33.34 15.76
C PRO A 34 -17.33 34.61 16.38
N VAL A 35 -16.05 34.51 16.77
CA VAL A 35 -15.27 35.67 17.22
C VAL A 35 -14.70 36.44 16.02
N SER A 36 -14.38 35.72 14.95
CA SER A 36 -13.91 36.30 13.68
C SER A 36 -14.27 35.37 12.54
N VAL A 37 -14.48 35.97 11.36
CA VAL A 37 -14.73 35.23 10.11
C VAL A 37 -13.86 35.86 9.02
N SER A 38 -13.22 35.01 8.20
CA SER A 38 -12.44 35.44 7.05
C SER A 38 -12.85 34.67 5.80
N LEU A 39 -12.89 35.39 4.67
CA LEU A 39 -13.07 34.75 3.38
C LEU A 39 -11.77 34.06 2.95
N LEU A 40 -11.91 32.84 2.46
CA LEU A 40 -10.81 32.06 1.89
C LEU A 40 -10.97 31.95 0.36
N PRO A 41 -9.88 31.70 -0.39
CA PRO A 41 -9.98 31.41 -1.81
C PRO A 41 -10.92 30.22 -2.06
N THR A 42 -11.79 30.36 -3.05
CA THR A 42 -12.79 29.34 -3.44
C THR A 42 -12.24 28.32 -4.43
N ASP A 43 -11.08 28.59 -5.04
CA ASP A 43 -10.41 27.65 -5.92
C ASP A 43 -9.73 26.55 -5.08
N LEU A 44 -10.25 25.32 -5.17
CA LEU A 44 -9.76 24.14 -4.48
C LEU A 44 -8.89 23.26 -5.40
N THR A 45 -8.47 23.78 -6.56
CA THR A 45 -7.59 23.05 -7.49
C THR A 45 -6.22 22.84 -6.87
N GLU A 46 -5.82 21.60 -6.72
CA GLU A 46 -4.47 21.25 -6.26
C GLU A 46 -3.46 21.52 -7.38
N THR A 47 -2.64 22.57 -7.21
CA THR A 47 -1.61 22.96 -8.19
C THR A 47 -0.32 22.12 -8.04
N ARG A 48 -0.17 21.38 -6.95
CA ARG A 48 0.95 20.47 -6.73
C ARG A 48 0.43 19.04 -6.73
N PRO A 49 1.01 18.13 -7.55
CA PRO A 49 0.66 16.73 -7.49
C PRO A 49 0.93 16.20 -6.07
N LEU A 50 -0.12 15.89 -5.33
CA LEU A 50 0.01 15.17 -4.08
C LEU A 50 0.06 13.67 -4.44
N GLU A 51 1.26 13.11 -4.37
CA GLU A 51 1.41 11.66 -4.52
C GLU A 51 0.81 10.98 -3.30
N ARG A 52 -0.34 10.36 -3.50
CA ARG A 52 -1.04 9.59 -2.48
C ARG A 52 -1.35 8.23 -3.07
N ARG A 53 -0.72 7.20 -2.52
CA ARG A 53 -0.90 5.81 -2.97
C ARG A 53 -1.58 5.03 -1.87
N VAL A 54 -2.55 4.23 -2.27
CA VAL A 54 -3.13 3.16 -1.46
C VAL A 54 -2.24 1.93 -1.64
N ASP A 55 -1.99 1.16 -0.59
CA ASP A 55 -1.12 -0.03 -0.69
C ASP A 55 -1.69 -1.05 -1.67
N THR A 56 -3.02 -1.28 -1.65
CA THR A 56 -3.71 -2.11 -2.64
C THR A 56 -5.10 -1.56 -2.92
N LEU A 57 -5.50 -1.51 -4.18
CA LEU A 57 -6.84 -1.13 -4.60
C LEU A 57 -7.45 -2.24 -5.47
N LEU A 58 -8.56 -2.78 -5.04
CA LEU A 58 -9.31 -3.82 -5.74
C LEU A 58 -10.69 -3.30 -6.14
N ARG A 59 -11.18 -3.73 -7.31
CA ARG A 59 -12.58 -3.64 -7.66
C ARG A 59 -13.21 -4.99 -7.38
N VAL A 60 -14.29 -5.00 -6.64
CA VAL A 60 -15.08 -6.19 -6.32
C VAL A 60 -16.43 -6.04 -7.01
N ASP A 61 -16.72 -6.94 -7.93
CA ASP A 61 -18.02 -7.05 -8.58
C ASP A 61 -18.78 -8.23 -7.94
N THR A 62 -20.03 -8.02 -7.59
CA THR A 62 -20.87 -9.01 -6.86
C THR A 62 -21.89 -9.65 -7.79
N ALA A 63 -22.40 -10.82 -7.44
CA ALA A 63 -23.30 -11.60 -8.29
C ALA A 63 -24.67 -10.93 -8.52
N ASP A 64 -25.07 -10.01 -7.66
CA ASP A 64 -26.29 -9.21 -7.76
C ASP A 64 -26.14 -7.97 -8.67
N GLY A 65 -24.95 -7.78 -9.28
CA GLY A 65 -24.66 -6.71 -10.20
C GLY A 65 -24.20 -5.41 -9.53
N ASP A 66 -24.14 -5.37 -8.20
CA ASP A 66 -23.51 -4.30 -7.45
C ASP A 66 -22.00 -4.50 -7.42
N GLY A 67 -21.28 -3.49 -6.97
CA GLY A 67 -19.82 -3.57 -6.83
C GLY A 67 -19.31 -2.49 -5.90
N TYR A 68 -18.09 -2.68 -5.41
CA TYR A 68 -17.41 -1.70 -4.58
C TYR A 68 -15.90 -1.68 -4.84
N LEU A 69 -15.24 -0.61 -4.42
CA LEU A 69 -13.79 -0.54 -4.41
C LEU A 69 -13.28 -0.88 -3.01
N LEU A 70 -12.31 -1.77 -2.93
CA LEU A 70 -11.65 -2.12 -1.67
C LEU A 70 -10.25 -1.50 -1.66
N ALA A 71 -10.08 -0.47 -0.84
CA ALA A 71 -8.79 0.14 -0.58
C ALA A 71 -8.19 -0.52 0.67
N VAL A 72 -7.08 -1.26 0.50
CA VAL A 72 -6.40 -1.97 1.58
C VAL A 72 -5.16 -1.20 2.01
N GLU A 73 -4.99 -1.01 3.31
CA GLU A 73 -3.85 -0.34 3.94
C GLU A 73 -3.27 -1.22 5.05
N ALA A 74 -1.97 -1.46 5.03
CA ALA A 74 -1.24 -2.13 6.10
C ALA A 74 -0.75 -1.10 7.13
N GLN A 75 -1.19 -1.23 8.39
CA GLN A 75 -0.88 -0.24 9.43
C GLN A 75 -0.12 -0.88 10.60
N GLY A 76 1.18 -0.62 10.67
CA GLY A 76 2.06 -1.18 11.70
C GLY A 76 2.12 -0.38 13.00
N ARG A 77 1.65 0.87 13.02
CA ARG A 77 1.65 1.77 14.20
C ARG A 77 0.55 2.82 14.08
N LYS A 78 0.19 3.44 15.20
CA LYS A 78 -0.71 4.60 15.20
C LYS A 78 -0.06 5.78 14.50
N ASP A 79 -0.73 6.32 13.48
CA ASP A 79 -0.29 7.51 12.74
C ASP A 79 -1.51 8.42 12.45
N PRO A 80 -1.70 9.49 13.23
CA PRO A 80 -2.82 10.41 13.06
C PRO A 80 -2.89 11.04 11.66
N ALA A 81 -1.77 11.20 10.94
CA ALA A 81 -1.75 11.77 9.60
C ALA A 81 -2.48 10.87 8.58
N LYS A 82 -2.54 9.55 8.83
CA LYS A 82 -3.30 8.61 8.00
C LYS A 82 -4.80 8.93 7.94
N HIS A 83 -5.38 9.51 9.00
CA HIS A 83 -6.80 9.88 8.99
C HIS A 83 -7.17 10.82 7.83
N SER A 84 -6.36 11.84 7.56
CA SER A 84 -6.56 12.74 6.42
C SER A 84 -6.36 12.03 5.10
N SER A 85 -5.31 11.19 4.97
CA SER A 85 -5.03 10.43 3.76
C SER A 85 -6.16 9.44 3.44
N TRP A 86 -6.63 8.69 4.42
CA TRP A 86 -7.72 7.72 4.25
C TRP A 86 -9.03 8.39 3.87
N THR A 87 -9.34 9.54 4.46
CA THR A 87 -10.53 10.32 4.10
C THR A 87 -10.44 10.80 2.65
N TYR A 88 -9.27 11.32 2.26
CA TYR A 88 -9.03 11.77 0.89
C TYR A 88 -9.15 10.61 -0.11
N TYR A 89 -8.55 9.44 0.18
CA TYR A 89 -8.65 8.27 -0.71
C TYR A 89 -10.09 7.90 -1.00
N LEU A 90 -10.93 7.78 0.02
CA LEU A 90 -12.32 7.40 -0.17
C LEU A 90 -13.10 8.43 -0.98
N ALA A 91 -12.93 9.72 -0.68
CA ALA A 91 -13.57 10.80 -1.43
C ALA A 91 -13.12 10.81 -2.89
N HIS A 92 -11.82 10.69 -3.14
CA HIS A 92 -11.24 10.67 -4.49
C HIS A 92 -11.70 9.44 -5.29
N LEU A 93 -11.66 8.26 -4.69
CA LEU A 93 -12.08 7.01 -5.34
C LEU A 93 -13.56 7.06 -5.71
N ASN A 94 -14.41 7.54 -4.81
CA ASN A 94 -15.84 7.72 -5.08
C ASN A 94 -16.07 8.69 -6.25
N ALA A 95 -15.39 9.85 -6.24
CA ALA A 95 -15.53 10.84 -7.30
C ALA A 95 -15.01 10.33 -8.66
N LYS A 96 -13.89 9.59 -8.65
CA LYS A 96 -13.24 9.12 -9.88
C LYS A 96 -13.96 7.96 -10.55
N TYR A 97 -14.46 7.02 -9.76
CA TYR A 97 -15.00 5.76 -10.29
C TYR A 97 -16.53 5.65 -10.20
N GLY A 98 -17.21 6.52 -9.45
CA GLY A 98 -18.66 6.47 -9.24
C GLY A 98 -19.13 5.20 -8.51
N VAL A 99 -18.21 4.50 -7.84
CA VAL A 99 -18.46 3.24 -7.13
C VAL A 99 -18.06 3.42 -5.66
N GLY A 100 -18.87 2.88 -4.75
CA GLY A 100 -18.67 3.04 -3.30
C GLY A 100 -17.35 2.42 -2.84
N PRO A 101 -16.41 3.21 -2.26
CA PRO A 101 -15.16 2.69 -1.73
C PRO A 101 -15.30 2.21 -0.29
N VAL A 102 -14.64 1.11 0.02
CA VAL A 102 -14.46 0.55 1.37
C VAL A 102 -12.98 0.64 1.75
N LEU A 103 -12.68 1.18 2.91
CA LEU A 103 -11.34 1.17 3.48
C LEU A 103 -11.18 -0.04 4.40
N LEU A 104 -10.23 -0.90 4.08
CA LEU A 104 -9.78 -2.01 4.91
C LEU A 104 -8.39 -1.71 5.46
N VAL A 105 -8.26 -1.71 6.78
CA VAL A 105 -6.97 -1.52 7.46
C VAL A 105 -6.55 -2.83 8.11
N VAL A 106 -5.35 -3.32 7.79
CA VAL A 106 -4.78 -4.54 8.35
C VAL A 106 -3.72 -4.18 9.38
N CYS A 107 -3.82 -4.74 10.59
CA CYS A 107 -2.93 -4.43 11.71
C CYS A 107 -2.34 -5.71 12.32
N GLN A 108 -1.10 -5.62 12.82
CA GLN A 108 -0.39 -6.72 13.49
C GLN A 108 -0.41 -6.60 15.04
N ASP A 109 -1.06 -5.58 15.58
CA ASP A 109 -1.26 -5.43 17.02
C ASP A 109 -2.63 -4.83 17.33
N GLU A 110 -3.18 -5.24 18.47
CA GLU A 110 -4.53 -4.87 18.88
C GLU A 110 -4.67 -3.39 19.20
N ALA A 111 -3.64 -2.74 19.72
CA ALA A 111 -3.69 -1.32 20.08
C ALA A 111 -3.76 -0.43 18.83
N THR A 112 -3.05 -0.79 17.75
CA THR A 112 -3.14 -0.14 16.45
C THR A 112 -4.49 -0.44 15.79
N ALA A 113 -4.96 -1.69 15.84
CA ALA A 113 -6.26 -2.08 15.30
C ALA A 113 -7.42 -1.32 15.96
N ARG A 114 -7.43 -1.23 17.29
CA ARG A 114 -8.43 -0.44 18.04
C ARG A 114 -8.37 1.05 17.71
N TRP A 115 -7.17 1.58 17.46
CA TRP A 115 -7.01 2.97 17.02
C TRP A 115 -7.58 3.17 15.61
N ALA A 116 -7.23 2.30 14.65
CA ALA A 116 -7.67 2.38 13.27
C ALA A 116 -9.19 2.22 13.13
N ALA A 117 -9.82 1.40 13.99
CA ALA A 117 -11.27 1.17 13.97
C ALA A 117 -12.10 2.36 14.47
N ARG A 118 -11.48 3.39 15.05
CA ARG A 118 -12.22 4.58 15.49
C ARG A 118 -12.75 5.34 14.29
N PRO A 119 -14.03 5.75 14.31
CA PRO A 119 -14.58 6.61 13.26
C PRO A 119 -13.78 7.91 13.15
N ILE A 120 -13.36 8.23 11.93
CA ILE A 120 -12.70 9.49 11.61
C ILE A 120 -13.80 10.51 11.32
N ARG A 121 -13.88 11.55 12.13
CA ARG A 121 -14.88 12.60 12.00
C ARG A 121 -14.23 13.87 11.51
N ILE A 122 -14.71 14.39 10.38
CA ILE A 122 -14.26 15.64 9.77
C ILE A 122 -15.37 16.68 9.93
N GLY A 123 -15.04 17.79 10.53
CA GLY A 123 -15.97 18.88 10.85
C GLY A 123 -15.97 19.21 12.33
N PRO A 124 -16.76 20.19 12.74
CA PRO A 124 -16.88 20.59 14.13
C PRO A 124 -17.54 19.47 14.97
N PRO A 125 -17.21 19.35 16.27
CA PRO A 125 -17.69 18.24 17.12
C PRO A 125 -19.21 18.06 17.14
N GLN A 126 -19.96 19.17 17.11
CA GLN A 126 -21.43 19.16 17.12
C GLN A 126 -22.05 18.79 15.76
N TRP A 127 -21.27 18.88 14.66
CA TRP A 127 -21.73 18.55 13.32
C TRP A 127 -20.60 18.01 12.44
N PRO A 128 -20.21 16.73 12.60
CA PRO A 128 -19.22 16.13 11.69
C PRO A 128 -19.85 15.96 10.30
N SER A 129 -19.37 16.73 9.35
CA SER A 129 -19.88 16.75 7.96
C SER A 129 -19.55 15.48 7.20
N LEU A 130 -18.45 14.80 7.59
CA LEU A 130 -18.03 13.52 7.02
C LEU A 130 -17.58 12.57 8.13
N THR A 131 -18.01 11.32 8.06
CA THR A 131 -17.55 10.27 8.96
C THR A 131 -17.07 9.08 8.16
N VAL A 132 -15.78 8.76 8.27
CA VAL A 132 -15.18 7.55 7.70
C VAL A 132 -15.17 6.46 8.77
N ARG A 133 -15.58 5.25 8.38
CA ARG A 133 -15.58 4.06 9.23
C ARG A 133 -14.72 2.98 8.58
N PRO A 134 -13.44 2.84 8.94
CA PRO A 134 -12.60 1.78 8.42
C PRO A 134 -13.10 0.41 8.88
N LEU A 135 -13.05 -0.57 7.99
CA LEU A 135 -13.02 -1.98 8.39
C LEU A 135 -11.61 -2.31 8.83
N VAL A 136 -11.46 -3.03 9.92
CA VAL A 136 -10.13 -3.31 10.48
C VAL A 136 -10.00 -4.80 10.76
N LEU A 137 -8.93 -5.39 10.21
CA LEU A 137 -8.50 -6.74 10.52
C LEU A 137 -7.22 -6.70 11.37
N GLY A 138 -7.17 -7.57 12.35
CA GLY A 138 -6.03 -7.68 13.25
C GLY A 138 -6.19 -8.86 14.22
N PRO A 139 -5.28 -9.01 15.21
CA PRO A 139 -5.29 -10.17 16.11
C PRO A 139 -6.60 -10.39 16.86
N HIS A 140 -7.42 -9.33 17.03
CA HIS A 140 -8.67 -9.39 17.78
C HIS A 140 -9.84 -10.04 17.01
N ASN A 141 -9.75 -10.14 15.68
CA ASN A 141 -10.85 -10.63 14.84
C ASN A 141 -10.42 -11.54 13.68
N VAL A 142 -9.14 -11.63 13.37
CA VAL A 142 -8.60 -12.65 12.47
C VAL A 142 -8.47 -13.97 13.26
N PRO A 143 -9.01 -15.09 12.76
CA PRO A 143 -8.92 -16.36 13.49
C PRO A 143 -7.47 -16.83 13.62
N ALA A 144 -7.09 -17.29 14.81
CA ALA A 144 -5.80 -17.95 15.03
C ALA A 144 -5.87 -19.40 14.52
N VAL A 145 -5.33 -19.67 13.32
CA VAL A 145 -5.38 -20.99 12.68
C VAL A 145 -4.23 -21.85 13.20
N THR A 146 -4.51 -22.66 14.21
CA THR A 146 -3.51 -23.51 14.89
C THR A 146 -3.60 -25.00 14.50
N ASP A 147 -4.67 -25.41 13.81
CA ASP A 147 -4.87 -26.77 13.35
C ASP A 147 -4.37 -26.94 11.91
N PRO A 148 -3.46 -27.89 11.63
CA PRO A 148 -2.91 -28.11 10.29
C PRO A 148 -3.97 -28.47 9.24
N SER A 149 -5.02 -29.20 9.62
CA SER A 149 -6.06 -29.59 8.67
C SER A 149 -6.93 -28.41 8.26
N THR A 150 -7.16 -27.46 9.15
CA THR A 150 -7.82 -26.18 8.89
C THR A 150 -6.95 -25.29 8.03
N ALA A 151 -5.66 -25.21 8.33
CA ALA A 151 -4.69 -24.46 7.54
C ALA A 151 -4.57 -24.99 6.09
N ALA A 152 -4.59 -26.30 5.90
CA ALA A 152 -4.52 -26.93 4.58
C ALA A 152 -5.77 -26.68 3.71
N ARG A 153 -6.94 -26.41 4.31
CA ARG A 153 -8.15 -26.06 3.55
C ARG A 153 -8.15 -24.63 3.00
N ASP A 154 -7.44 -23.73 3.67
CA ASP A 154 -7.34 -22.32 3.29
C ASP A 154 -5.96 -21.77 3.67
N VAL A 155 -4.97 -22.07 2.83
CA VAL A 155 -3.59 -21.63 3.02
C VAL A 155 -3.47 -20.11 3.01
N PRO A 156 -4.15 -19.34 2.13
CA PRO A 156 -4.17 -17.88 2.20
C PRO A 156 -4.61 -17.33 3.55
N LEU A 157 -5.70 -17.85 4.11
CA LEU A 157 -6.18 -17.45 5.44
C LEU A 157 -5.20 -17.86 6.54
N ALA A 158 -4.58 -19.02 6.44
CA ALA A 158 -3.58 -19.48 7.41
C ALA A 158 -2.31 -18.61 7.40
N ALA A 159 -1.84 -18.21 6.22
CA ALA A 159 -0.73 -17.27 6.07
C ALA A 159 -1.09 -15.89 6.63
N PHE A 160 -2.30 -15.39 6.32
CA PHE A 160 -2.80 -14.13 6.87
C PHE A 160 -2.94 -14.19 8.40
N SER A 161 -3.40 -15.30 8.95
CA SER A 161 -3.42 -15.57 10.39
C SER A 161 -2.01 -15.50 10.99
N ALA A 162 -1.03 -16.15 10.37
CA ALA A 162 0.36 -16.13 10.85
C ALA A 162 0.95 -14.71 10.87
N ILE A 163 0.70 -13.91 9.82
CA ILE A 163 1.18 -12.53 9.73
C ILE A 163 0.52 -11.63 10.78
N THR A 164 -0.79 -11.72 10.95
CA THR A 164 -1.53 -10.86 11.88
C THR A 164 -1.25 -11.22 13.34
N HIS A 165 -1.00 -12.50 13.65
CA HIS A 165 -0.67 -12.97 14.99
C HIS A 165 0.84 -13.09 15.27
N GLY A 166 1.70 -12.51 14.42
CA GLY A 166 3.15 -12.63 14.56
C GLY A 166 3.76 -12.10 15.88
N LYS A 167 2.98 -11.34 16.66
CA LYS A 167 3.35 -10.88 18.02
C LYS A 167 2.59 -11.58 19.12
N ASP A 168 1.72 -12.52 18.79
CA ASP A 168 0.91 -13.28 19.75
C ASP A 168 1.73 -14.41 20.37
N PRO A 169 1.54 -14.75 21.66
CA PRO A 169 2.15 -15.93 22.27
C PRO A 169 1.86 -17.25 21.54
N ASN A 170 0.74 -17.35 20.84
CA ASN A 170 0.36 -18.53 20.04
C ASN A 170 0.99 -18.58 18.65
N ALA A 171 1.76 -17.57 18.23
CA ALA A 171 2.42 -17.54 16.93
C ALA A 171 3.17 -18.84 16.57
N PRO A 172 3.90 -19.51 17.48
CA PRO A 172 4.57 -20.77 17.16
C PRO A 172 3.62 -21.90 16.71
N ALA A 173 2.43 -21.98 17.29
CA ALA A 173 1.42 -22.99 16.92
C ALA A 173 0.82 -22.70 15.54
N ILE A 174 0.51 -21.43 15.28
CA ILE A 174 -0.02 -20.97 13.99
C ILE A 174 1.01 -21.21 12.88
N LEU A 175 2.27 -20.86 13.09
CA LEU A 175 3.35 -21.07 12.14
C LEU A 175 3.60 -22.55 11.82
N LYS A 176 3.52 -23.42 12.84
CA LYS A 176 3.63 -24.87 12.64
C LYS A 176 2.47 -25.42 11.82
N ALA A 177 1.25 -24.95 12.07
CA ALA A 177 0.08 -25.36 11.30
C ALA A 177 0.21 -24.92 9.83
N LEU A 178 0.65 -23.69 9.58
CA LEU A 178 0.91 -23.19 8.23
C LEU A 178 2.03 -23.98 7.53
N ALA A 179 3.17 -24.20 8.19
CA ALA A 179 4.27 -24.97 7.63
C ALA A 179 3.87 -26.39 7.24
N ALA A 180 3.00 -27.03 8.05
CA ALA A 180 2.43 -28.34 7.70
C ALA A 180 1.48 -28.27 6.51
N ALA A 181 0.65 -27.22 6.42
CA ALA A 181 -0.28 -27.01 5.32
C ALA A 181 0.43 -26.75 3.97
N LEU A 182 1.53 -25.99 3.98
CA LEU A 182 2.32 -25.71 2.77
C LEU A 182 2.91 -26.98 2.13
N LYS A 183 3.05 -28.09 2.86
CA LYS A 183 3.47 -29.36 2.31
C LYS A 183 2.39 -30.08 1.51
N THR A 184 1.14 -29.67 1.62
CA THR A 184 -0.03 -30.33 1.01
C THR A 184 -0.52 -29.64 -0.25
N VAL A 185 0.05 -28.47 -0.59
CA VAL A 185 -0.28 -27.69 -1.79
C VAL A 185 0.83 -27.81 -2.84
N ASP A 186 0.58 -27.30 -4.03
CA ASP A 186 1.61 -27.21 -5.08
C ASP A 186 2.77 -26.30 -4.69
N GLU A 187 3.91 -26.50 -5.34
CA GLU A 187 5.13 -25.80 -5.00
C GLU A 187 5.03 -24.28 -5.19
N GLU A 188 4.35 -23.81 -6.23
CA GLU A 188 4.18 -22.39 -6.51
C GLU A 188 3.38 -21.72 -5.38
N THR A 189 2.26 -22.30 -5.00
CA THR A 189 1.44 -21.84 -3.87
C THR A 189 2.24 -21.84 -2.56
N ALA A 190 3.02 -22.90 -2.31
CA ALA A 190 3.83 -23.02 -1.11
C ALA A 190 4.91 -21.94 -1.04
N LEU A 191 5.59 -21.65 -2.15
CA LEU A 191 6.60 -20.60 -2.26
C LEU A 191 6.00 -19.21 -2.02
N ILE A 192 4.91 -18.87 -2.73
CA ILE A 192 4.25 -17.56 -2.62
C ILE A 192 3.84 -17.29 -1.17
N PHE A 193 3.10 -18.19 -0.54
CA PHE A 193 2.62 -17.97 0.83
C PHE A 193 3.72 -18.11 1.87
N GLY A 194 4.76 -18.91 1.60
CA GLY A 194 5.96 -18.98 2.41
C GLY A 194 6.71 -17.67 2.48
N GLU A 195 6.97 -17.04 1.32
CA GLU A 195 7.65 -15.76 1.20
C GLU A 195 6.80 -14.60 1.75
N LEU A 196 5.50 -14.56 1.41
CA LEU A 196 4.58 -13.54 1.95
C LEU A 196 4.52 -13.60 3.48
N THR A 197 4.55 -14.80 4.06
CA THR A 197 4.58 -14.98 5.52
C THR A 197 5.88 -14.44 6.11
N GLU A 198 7.03 -14.75 5.51
CA GLU A 198 8.33 -14.26 5.98
C GLU A 198 8.39 -12.72 5.92
N LEU A 199 8.00 -12.13 4.79
CA LEU A 199 7.94 -10.68 4.60
C LEU A 199 6.99 -10.03 5.61
N GLY A 200 5.79 -10.60 5.77
CA GLY A 200 4.76 -10.08 6.67
C GLY A 200 5.15 -10.16 8.15
N LEU A 201 5.87 -11.18 8.56
CA LEU A 201 6.40 -11.30 9.93
C LEU A 201 7.52 -10.30 10.23
N GLY A 202 8.25 -9.85 9.22
CA GLY A 202 9.27 -8.81 9.30
C GLY A 202 10.34 -9.10 10.36
N LYS A 203 10.47 -8.21 11.37
CA LYS A 203 11.46 -8.32 12.46
C LYS A 203 10.87 -8.85 13.78
N THR A 204 9.72 -9.51 13.74
CA THR A 204 9.12 -10.09 14.95
C THR A 204 9.88 -11.35 15.42
N PRO A 205 9.76 -11.76 16.68
CA PRO A 205 10.29 -13.06 17.12
C PRO A 205 9.75 -14.24 16.31
N ALA A 206 8.51 -14.16 15.85
CA ALA A 206 7.86 -15.16 15.00
C ALA A 206 8.57 -15.36 13.66
N ALA A 207 9.21 -14.32 13.12
CA ALA A 207 9.99 -14.42 11.88
C ALA A 207 11.19 -15.36 12.01
N GLN A 208 11.84 -15.40 13.18
CA GLN A 208 12.93 -16.36 13.40
C GLN A 208 12.38 -17.79 13.48
N ILE A 209 11.29 -17.99 14.20
CA ILE A 209 10.62 -19.30 14.29
C ILE A 209 10.21 -19.78 12.89
N TRP A 210 9.70 -18.88 12.06
CA TRP A 210 9.33 -19.20 10.68
C TRP A 210 10.54 -19.65 9.86
N ARG A 211 11.64 -18.91 9.90
CA ARG A 211 12.87 -19.28 9.21
C ARG A 211 13.40 -20.63 9.66
N ASP A 212 13.37 -20.92 10.96
CA ASP A 212 13.82 -22.18 11.50
C ASP A 212 12.94 -23.36 11.03
N LEU A 213 11.60 -23.17 11.01
CA LEU A 213 10.67 -24.16 10.48
C LEU A 213 10.91 -24.41 8.99
N MET A 214 11.09 -23.37 8.20
CA MET A 214 11.32 -23.48 6.76
C MET A 214 12.72 -24.02 6.44
N ALA A 215 13.75 -23.75 7.26
CA ALA A 215 15.09 -24.28 7.09
C ALA A 215 15.18 -25.80 7.29
N ILE A 216 14.42 -26.34 8.24
CA ILE A 216 14.33 -27.79 8.49
C ILE A 216 13.66 -28.51 7.31
N ASP A 217 12.75 -27.84 6.62
CA ASP A 217 11.96 -28.38 5.52
C ASP A 217 12.48 -28.03 4.12
N LEU A 218 13.65 -27.37 4.02
CA LEU A 218 14.26 -26.99 2.72
C LEU A 218 14.55 -28.16 1.78
N SER A 219 14.48 -29.42 2.23
CA SER A 219 14.51 -30.57 1.32
C SER A 219 13.30 -30.62 0.39
N PHE A 220 12.15 -30.03 0.78
CA PHE A 220 10.95 -29.91 -0.04
C PHE A 220 11.07 -28.82 -1.09
N PHE A 221 11.77 -27.70 -0.76
CA PHE A 221 11.99 -26.57 -1.69
C PHE A 221 13.28 -26.67 -2.53
N ARG A 222 13.93 -27.84 -2.56
CA ARG A 222 15.11 -28.11 -3.39
C ARG A 222 14.79 -28.62 -4.79
N SER A 223 13.59 -28.39 -5.30
CA SER A 223 13.31 -28.75 -6.68
C SER A 223 14.18 -27.93 -7.65
N GLU A 224 14.55 -28.52 -8.77
CA GLU A 224 15.32 -27.85 -9.82
C GLU A 224 14.61 -26.58 -10.32
N THR A 225 13.26 -26.57 -10.28
CA THR A 225 12.43 -25.42 -10.69
C THR A 225 12.58 -24.23 -9.75
N SER A 226 12.55 -24.45 -8.42
CA SER A 226 12.75 -23.38 -7.43
C SER A 226 14.16 -22.81 -7.48
N GLN A 227 15.16 -23.68 -7.72
CA GLN A 227 16.54 -23.22 -7.86
C GLN A 227 16.72 -22.40 -9.15
N ARG A 228 16.04 -22.80 -10.24
CA ARG A 228 16.06 -22.07 -11.51
C ARG A 228 15.38 -20.70 -11.38
N LEU A 229 14.17 -20.62 -10.84
CA LEU A 229 13.44 -19.36 -10.65
C LEU A 229 14.21 -18.36 -9.75
N ARG A 230 14.87 -18.86 -8.69
CA ARG A 230 15.72 -18.02 -7.84
C ARG A 230 17.02 -17.60 -8.54
N ALA A 231 17.55 -18.42 -9.42
CA ALA A 231 18.71 -18.07 -10.24
C ALA A 231 18.33 -17.04 -11.30
N GLU A 232 17.19 -17.23 -11.97
CA GLU A 232 16.62 -16.29 -12.93
C GLU A 232 16.34 -14.93 -12.30
N GLY A 233 15.59 -14.88 -11.18
CA GLY A 233 15.30 -13.62 -10.48
C GLY A 233 16.55 -12.92 -9.92
N ARG A 234 17.59 -13.68 -9.52
CA ARG A 234 18.89 -13.08 -9.14
C ARG A 234 19.65 -12.53 -10.33
N ALA A 235 19.58 -13.21 -11.47
CA ALA A 235 20.19 -12.74 -12.70
C ALA A 235 19.50 -11.47 -13.23
N GLU A 236 18.18 -11.44 -13.24
CA GLU A 236 17.38 -10.25 -13.60
C GLU A 236 17.69 -9.06 -12.68
N GLY A 237 17.63 -9.24 -11.37
CA GLY A 237 17.92 -8.16 -10.42
C GLY A 237 19.38 -7.69 -10.48
N LYS A 238 20.34 -8.57 -10.82
CA LYS A 238 21.73 -8.18 -11.08
C LYS A 238 21.82 -7.35 -12.35
N ALA A 239 21.15 -7.76 -13.43
CA ALA A 239 21.16 -7.05 -14.71
C ALA A 239 20.53 -5.66 -14.57
N GLU A 240 19.37 -5.53 -13.90
CA GLU A 240 18.73 -4.24 -13.61
C GLU A 240 19.65 -3.32 -12.79
N GLY A 241 20.26 -3.84 -11.73
CA GLY A 241 21.18 -3.06 -10.91
C GLY A 241 22.43 -2.57 -11.66
N LEU A 242 22.97 -3.39 -12.57
CA LEU A 242 24.09 -2.99 -13.43
C LEU A 242 23.67 -1.96 -14.47
N ALA A 243 22.50 -2.12 -15.10
CA ALA A 243 21.96 -1.16 -16.04
C ALA A 243 21.74 0.23 -15.39
N GLU A 244 21.14 0.27 -14.19
CA GLU A 244 21.04 1.52 -13.43
C GLU A 244 22.41 2.13 -13.10
N ALA A 245 23.39 1.29 -12.74
CA ALA A 245 24.74 1.76 -12.42
C ALA A 245 25.42 2.38 -13.65
N VAL A 246 25.31 1.78 -14.84
CA VAL A 246 25.86 2.30 -16.10
C VAL A 246 25.28 3.70 -16.37
N VAL A 247 23.98 3.85 -16.37
CA VAL A 247 23.31 5.14 -16.63
C VAL A 247 23.74 6.18 -15.60
N ARG A 248 23.72 5.82 -14.32
CA ARG A 248 24.12 6.71 -13.22
C ARG A 248 25.56 7.19 -13.31
N VAL A 249 26.49 6.32 -13.72
CA VAL A 249 27.92 6.69 -13.91
C VAL A 249 28.07 7.70 -15.04
N LEU A 250 27.40 7.50 -16.20
CA LEU A 250 27.41 8.46 -17.29
C LEU A 250 26.87 9.84 -16.86
N GLU A 251 25.72 9.86 -16.19
CA GLU A 251 25.09 11.10 -15.69
C GLU A 251 25.99 11.83 -14.69
N GLN A 252 26.62 11.11 -13.74
CA GLN A 252 27.54 11.71 -12.78
C GLN A 252 28.78 12.31 -13.41
N ARG A 253 29.20 11.76 -14.55
CA ARG A 253 30.30 12.30 -15.35
C ARG A 253 29.89 13.44 -16.28
N GLY A 254 28.60 13.78 -16.32
CA GLY A 254 28.07 14.83 -17.19
C GLY A 254 27.91 14.41 -18.65
N VAL A 255 27.94 13.10 -18.93
CA VAL A 255 27.64 12.56 -20.25
C VAL A 255 26.14 12.46 -20.43
N SER A 256 25.59 13.09 -21.47
CA SER A 256 24.15 13.05 -21.75
C SER A 256 23.74 11.67 -22.24
N VAL A 257 22.75 11.06 -21.60
CA VAL A 257 22.18 9.76 -21.98
C VAL A 257 20.88 10.00 -22.75
N SER A 258 20.84 9.60 -24.03
CA SER A 258 19.63 9.65 -24.83
C SER A 258 18.64 8.56 -24.38
N GLN A 259 17.34 8.72 -24.70
CA GLN A 259 16.32 7.69 -24.38
C GLN A 259 16.68 6.35 -25.05
N ASP A 260 17.16 6.38 -26.30
CA ASP A 260 17.54 5.16 -27.04
C ASP A 260 18.69 4.40 -26.35
N VAL A 261 19.68 5.13 -25.83
CA VAL A 261 20.79 4.52 -25.06
C VAL A 261 20.27 3.94 -23.74
N SER A 262 19.43 4.68 -23.03
CA SER A 262 18.81 4.23 -21.78
C SER A 262 17.99 2.96 -22.00
N ASP A 263 17.12 2.94 -23.01
CA ASP A 263 16.28 1.79 -23.33
C ASP A 263 17.12 0.57 -23.73
N ARG A 264 18.22 0.77 -24.48
CA ARG A 264 19.14 -0.29 -24.85
C ARG A 264 19.90 -0.87 -23.66
N VAL A 265 20.32 -0.03 -22.72
CA VAL A 265 21.01 -0.45 -21.49
C VAL A 265 20.06 -1.22 -20.59
N HIS A 266 18.85 -0.71 -20.33
CA HIS A 266 17.85 -1.38 -19.49
C HIS A 266 17.25 -2.63 -20.15
N GLY A 267 17.26 -2.73 -21.48
CA GLY A 267 16.82 -3.92 -22.20
C GLY A 267 17.84 -5.05 -22.25
N CYS A 268 19.09 -4.82 -21.78
CA CYS A 268 20.12 -5.83 -21.75
C CYS A 268 20.00 -6.73 -20.51
N THR A 269 19.86 -8.05 -20.70
CA THR A 269 19.79 -9.05 -19.63
C THR A 269 21.12 -9.78 -19.40
N ASP A 270 22.12 -9.55 -20.25
CA ASP A 270 23.46 -10.16 -20.14
C ASP A 270 24.33 -9.35 -19.17
N THR A 271 24.59 -9.93 -18.00
CA THR A 271 25.36 -9.27 -16.94
C THR A 271 26.82 -9.06 -17.31
N ASP A 272 27.39 -9.85 -18.19
CA ASP A 272 28.82 -9.71 -18.60
C ASP A 272 28.94 -8.52 -19.56
N VAL A 273 27.98 -8.35 -20.45
CA VAL A 273 27.87 -7.17 -21.32
C VAL A 273 27.64 -5.89 -20.51
N LEU A 274 26.77 -5.95 -19.51
CA LEU A 274 26.49 -4.80 -18.63
C LEU A 274 27.72 -4.43 -17.77
N ASP A 275 28.46 -5.40 -17.25
CA ASP A 275 29.72 -5.17 -16.52
C ASP A 275 30.77 -4.51 -17.45
N GLU A 276 30.86 -4.93 -18.74
CA GLU A 276 31.71 -4.28 -19.72
C GLU A 276 31.28 -2.85 -20.02
N TRP A 277 29.97 -2.62 -20.21
CA TRP A 277 29.46 -1.26 -20.41
C TRP A 277 29.68 -0.38 -19.16
N LEU A 278 29.59 -0.92 -17.97
CA LEU A 278 29.93 -0.20 -16.75
C LEU A 278 31.40 0.23 -16.70
N ALA A 279 32.30 -0.67 -17.10
CA ALA A 279 33.73 -0.34 -17.20
C ALA A 279 33.99 0.75 -18.25
N ARG A 280 33.34 0.67 -19.42
CA ARG A 280 33.43 1.70 -20.47
C ARG A 280 32.82 3.04 -20.03
N ALA A 281 31.74 3.02 -19.30
CA ALA A 281 31.07 4.24 -18.75
C ALA A 281 32.03 5.08 -17.90
N LEU A 282 33.07 4.48 -17.29
CA LEU A 282 34.08 5.20 -16.51
C LEU A 282 34.99 6.10 -17.35
N SER A 283 35.11 5.87 -18.66
CA SER A 283 36.00 6.61 -19.57
C SER A 283 35.30 7.20 -20.79
N ALA A 284 34.06 6.79 -21.10
CA ALA A 284 33.28 7.24 -22.23
C ALA A 284 33.19 8.77 -22.31
N THR A 285 33.23 9.36 -23.49
CA THR A 285 33.04 10.77 -23.76
C THR A 285 31.63 11.05 -24.29
N GLU A 286 31.05 10.06 -24.98
CA GLU A 286 29.66 10.04 -25.45
C GLU A 286 28.99 8.74 -24.96
N ALA A 287 27.67 8.73 -24.81
CA ALA A 287 26.98 7.56 -24.28
C ALA A 287 26.98 6.37 -25.25
N GLU A 288 27.08 6.63 -26.54
CA GLU A 288 27.21 5.65 -27.62
C GLU A 288 28.54 4.88 -27.60
N ASP A 289 29.57 5.42 -26.94
CA ASP A 289 30.86 4.74 -26.76
C ASP A 289 30.76 3.39 -26.04
N LEU A 290 29.66 3.23 -25.24
CA LEU A 290 29.39 1.95 -24.58
C LEU A 290 29.30 0.78 -25.55
N PHE A 291 28.83 1.00 -26.78
CA PHE A 291 28.44 -0.01 -27.74
C PHE A 291 29.44 -0.22 -28.85
N THR A 292 30.55 0.50 -28.87
CA THR A 292 31.59 0.34 -29.87
C THR A 292 32.42 -0.89 -29.55
N ASP A 293 32.48 -1.83 -30.50
CA ASP A 293 33.45 -2.93 -30.45
C ASP A 293 34.88 -2.36 -30.59
N VAL A 294 35.78 -2.82 -29.74
CA VAL A 294 37.22 -2.49 -29.83
C VAL A 294 37.88 -3.33 -30.91
#